data_f89d93677237513d165ccc409ac3d013
#
_entry.id   f89d93677237513d165ccc409ac3d013
#
_cell.length_a   1.000
_cell.length_b   1.000
_cell.length_c   1.000
_cell.angle_alpha   90.00
_cell.angle_beta   90.00
_cell.angle_gamma   90.00
#
_symmetry.space_group_name_H-M   'P 1'
#
loop_
_entity.id
_entity.type
_entity.pdbx_description
1 polymer ?
#
loop_
_entity_poly.entity_id
_entity_poly.type
_entity_poly.pdbx_seq_one_letter_code
_entity_poly.pdbx_strand_id
1 'polypeptide(L)' 'MEQKTILLCLFVLLLLGNSTHAEMCEVHVPYSSIMCIELGCQNACRESWGDHTKKAYCVPVNASLWSCHCIVCND' A
#
# COMPACT_ATOMS: atom_id res chain seq x y z
N MET A 1 -11.18 -28.43 -27.39
CA MET A 1 -10.03 -28.24 -26.51
C MET A 1 -9.39 -26.88 -26.63
N GLU A 2 -9.18 -26.46 -27.86
CA GLU A 2 -8.60 -25.14 -28.10
C GLU A 2 -9.50 -24.02 -27.60
N GLN A 3 -10.80 -24.22 -27.66
CA GLN A 3 -11.76 -23.25 -27.19
C GLN A 3 -11.63 -22.99 -25.68
N LYS A 4 -11.37 -24.03 -24.92
CA LYS A 4 -11.18 -23.88 -23.47
C LYS A 4 -9.93 -23.08 -23.16
N THR A 5 -8.86 -23.33 -23.91
CA THR A 5 -7.61 -22.60 -23.73
C THR A 5 -7.80 -21.12 -24.06
N ILE A 6 -8.52 -20.83 -25.15
CA ILE A 6 -8.80 -19.47 -25.56
C ILE A 6 -9.63 -18.75 -24.49
N LEU A 7 -10.65 -19.43 -23.96
CA LEU A 7 -11.48 -18.85 -22.91
C LEU A 7 -10.69 -18.55 -21.64
N LEU A 8 -9.79 -19.45 -21.29
CA LEU A 8 -8.94 -19.23 -20.12
C LEU A 8 -8.02 -18.04 -20.32
N CYS A 9 -7.44 -17.91 -21.51
CA CYS A 9 -6.59 -16.78 -21.84
C CYS A 9 -7.37 -15.47 -21.78
N LEU A 10 -8.56 -15.44 -22.34
CA LEU A 10 -9.42 -14.25 -22.28
C LEU A 10 -9.79 -13.90 -20.86
N PHE A 11 -10.09 -14.91 -20.06
CA PHE A 11 -10.43 -14.70 -18.65
C PHE A 11 -9.26 -14.11 -17.88
N VAL A 12 -8.07 -14.64 -18.10
CA VAL A 12 -6.85 -14.12 -17.47
C VAL A 12 -6.57 -12.69 -17.90
N LEU A 13 -6.74 -12.39 -19.19
CA LEU A 13 -6.55 -11.04 -19.70
C LEU A 13 -7.53 -10.05 -19.07
N LEU A 14 -8.77 -10.47 -18.87
CA LEU A 14 -9.76 -9.62 -18.21
C LEU A 14 -9.36 -9.34 -16.76
N LEU A 15 -8.89 -10.35 -16.07
CA LEU A 15 -8.42 -10.17 -14.70
C LEU A 15 -7.21 -9.26 -14.63
N LEU A 16 -6.25 -9.44 -15.54
CA LEU A 16 -5.07 -8.58 -15.60
C LEU A 16 -5.46 -7.16 -15.99
N GLY A 17 -6.41 -7.01 -16.89
CA GLY A 17 -6.92 -5.70 -17.26
C GLY A 17 -7.52 -4.97 -16.08
N ASN A 18 -8.29 -5.67 -15.26
CA ASN A 18 -8.83 -5.09 -14.03
C ASN A 18 -7.72 -4.73 -13.06
N SER A 19 -6.67 -5.55 -13.00
CA SER A 19 -5.54 -5.29 -12.13
C SER A 19 -4.77 -4.05 -12.55
N THR A 20 -4.65 -3.79 -13.84
CA THR A 20 -3.93 -2.62 -14.33
C THR A 20 -4.64 -1.32 -14.01
N HIS A 21 -5.93 -1.36 -13.75
CA HIS A 21 -6.69 -0.19 -13.33
C HIS A 21 -6.67 0.00 -11.82
N ALA A 22 -6.13 -0.97 -11.09
CA ALA A 22 -6.02 -0.86 -9.65
C ALA A 22 -4.99 0.21 -9.28
N GLU A 23 -5.22 0.87 -8.17
CA GLU A 23 -4.29 1.85 -7.64
C GLU A 23 -2.98 1.17 -7.31
N MET A 24 -1.88 1.83 -7.67
CA MET A 24 -0.57 1.35 -7.27
C MET A 24 -0.23 1.95 -5.93
N CYS A 25 -0.14 1.10 -4.93
CA CYS A 25 0.15 1.53 -3.58
C CYS A 25 1.52 1.04 -3.14
N GLU A 26 2.22 1.88 -2.40
CA GLU A 26 3.52 1.55 -1.86
C GLU A 26 3.54 1.83 -0.37
N VAL A 27 4.40 1.13 0.35
CA VAL A 27 4.59 1.36 1.78
C VAL A 27 5.85 2.19 1.97
N HIS A 28 5.70 3.34 2.63
CA HIS A 28 6.82 4.21 2.95
C HIS A 28 6.98 4.28 4.46
N VAL A 29 8.23 4.38 4.92
CA VAL A 29 8.56 4.45 6.33
C VAL A 29 9.28 5.78 6.58
N PRO A 30 8.54 6.85 6.95
CA PRO A 30 9.15 8.16 7.16
C PRO A 30 10.06 8.20 8.38
N TYR A 31 9.76 7.44 9.41
CA TYR A 31 10.61 7.41 10.60
C TYR A 31 10.37 6.15 11.43
N SER A 32 11.33 5.89 12.31
CA SER A 32 11.23 4.84 13.33
C SER A 32 11.57 5.46 14.67
N SER A 33 10.88 5.06 15.72
CA SER A 33 11.06 5.66 17.03
C SER A 33 10.68 4.66 18.12
N ILE A 34 11.22 4.90 19.32
CA ILE A 34 10.83 4.13 20.49
C ILE A 34 9.38 4.44 20.88
N MET A 35 8.89 5.62 20.49
CA MET A 35 7.49 6.01 20.70
C MET A 35 6.90 6.37 19.36
N CYS A 36 5.96 5.58 18.88
CA CYS A 36 5.21 5.87 17.69
C CYS A 36 3.76 6.04 18.07
N ILE A 37 3.25 7.25 17.84
CA ILE A 37 1.86 7.57 18.09
C ILE A 37 1.14 7.57 16.74
N GLU A 38 0.03 6.86 16.67
CA GLU A 38 -0.69 6.70 15.40
C GLU A 38 -1.05 8.05 14.78
N LEU A 39 -1.52 8.98 15.58
CA LEU A 39 -1.88 10.31 15.08
C LEU A 39 -0.66 11.04 14.53
N GLY A 40 0.47 10.96 15.22
CA GLY A 40 1.72 11.55 14.75
C GLY A 40 2.20 10.91 13.46
N CYS A 41 2.04 9.58 13.35
CA CYS A 41 2.37 8.86 12.14
C CYS A 41 1.49 9.31 10.97
N GLN A 42 0.20 9.45 11.20
CA GLN A 42 -0.72 9.94 10.17
C GLN A 42 -0.34 11.34 9.70
N ASN A 43 -0.02 12.24 10.62
CA ASN A 43 0.38 13.59 10.28
C ASN A 43 1.67 13.61 9.46
N ALA A 44 2.66 12.81 9.87
CA ALA A 44 3.92 12.72 9.15
C ALA A 44 3.71 12.21 7.73
N CYS A 45 2.84 11.20 7.56
CA CYS A 45 2.52 10.66 6.24
C CYS A 45 1.85 11.70 5.36
N ARG A 46 0.91 12.45 5.91
CA ARG A 46 0.20 13.48 5.17
C ARG A 46 1.11 14.63 4.78
N GLU A 47 2.03 15.01 5.65
CA GLU A 47 2.98 16.07 5.33
C GLU A 47 3.89 15.68 4.17
N SER A 48 4.27 14.42 4.11
CA SER A 48 5.19 13.95 3.07
C SER A 48 4.49 13.61 1.77
N TRP A 49 3.31 13.02 1.82
CA TRP A 49 2.63 12.50 0.62
C TRP A 49 1.21 13.04 0.44
N GLY A 50 0.74 13.88 1.34
CA GLY A 50 -0.54 14.55 1.20
C GLY A 50 -1.72 13.60 1.09
N ASP A 51 -2.61 13.92 0.16
CA ASP A 51 -3.85 13.16 -0.04
C ASP A 51 -3.64 11.77 -0.63
N HIS A 52 -2.44 11.48 -1.11
CA HIS A 52 -2.12 10.15 -1.61
C HIS A 52 -1.97 9.14 -0.49
N THR A 53 -1.88 9.60 0.75
CA THR A 53 -1.80 8.72 1.92
C THR A 53 -3.18 8.13 2.19
N LYS A 54 -3.30 6.81 2.07
CA LYS A 54 -4.56 6.10 2.32
C LYS A 54 -4.64 5.58 3.73
N LYS A 55 -3.50 5.20 4.31
CA LYS A 55 -3.44 4.63 5.64
C LYS A 55 -2.10 4.94 6.27
N ALA A 56 -2.09 5.07 7.58
CA ALA A 56 -0.86 5.27 8.33
C ALA A 56 -1.01 4.58 9.69
N TYR A 57 0.01 3.82 10.07
CA TYR A 57 -0.05 3.07 11.31
C TYR A 57 1.36 2.78 11.82
N CYS A 58 1.46 2.49 13.11
CA CYS A 58 2.72 2.13 13.73
C CYS A 58 2.85 0.61 13.78
N VAL A 59 4.04 0.11 13.46
CA VAL A 59 4.33 -1.32 13.43
C VAL A 59 5.53 -1.59 14.34
N PRO A 60 5.44 -2.58 15.23
CA PRO A 60 6.59 -2.93 16.07
C PRO A 60 7.68 -3.61 15.23
N VAL A 61 8.90 -3.07 15.33
CA VAL A 61 10.07 -3.66 14.69
C VAL A 61 10.72 -4.66 15.64
N ASN A 62 10.84 -4.25 16.90
CA ASN A 62 11.36 -5.10 17.97
C ASN A 62 10.78 -4.61 19.30
N ALA A 63 11.28 -5.12 20.42
CA ALA A 63 10.75 -4.84 21.74
C ALA A 63 10.78 -3.35 22.10
N SER A 64 11.67 -2.58 21.50
CA SER A 64 11.85 -1.17 21.87
C SER A 64 11.78 -0.20 20.69
N LEU A 65 11.47 -0.68 19.49
CA LEU A 65 11.45 0.18 18.31
C LEU A 65 10.17 -0.04 17.51
N TRP A 66 9.55 1.07 17.10
CA TRP A 66 8.37 1.07 16.25
C TRP A 66 8.66 1.86 14.98
N SER A 67 8.03 1.48 13.90
CA SER A 67 8.14 2.19 12.63
C SER A 67 6.78 2.75 12.22
N CYS A 68 6.79 3.96 11.67
CA CYS A 68 5.60 4.55 11.09
C CYS A 68 5.51 4.09 9.63
N HIS A 69 4.43 3.41 9.27
CA HIS A 69 4.21 2.92 7.92
C HIS A 69 3.10 3.74 7.26
N CYS A 70 3.36 4.23 6.08
CA CYS A 70 2.41 5.00 5.28
C CYS A 70 2.06 4.20 4.04
N ILE A 71 0.76 3.96 3.82
CA ILE A 71 0.29 3.35 2.57
C ILE A 71 -0.03 4.52 1.64
N VAL A 72 0.79 4.69 0.61
CA VAL A 72 0.68 5.79 -0.34
C VAL A 72 0.29 5.21 -1.69
N CYS A 73 -0.78 5.71 -2.25
CA CYS A 73 -1.32 5.20 -3.51
C CYS A 73 -1.32 6.30 -4.57
N ASN A 74 -1.00 5.93 -5.78
CA ASN A 74 -1.10 6.79 -6.95
C ASN A 74 -2.46 6.56 -7.60
N ASP A 75 -3.27 7.58 -7.59
CA ASP A 75 -4.58 7.52 -8.27
C ASP A 75 -4.46 7.89 -9.73
#